data_9dcbc6acb7495afb7b97c208414bcde6
#
_entry.id   9dcbc6acb7495afb7b97c208414bcde6
#
_cell.length_a   1.000
_cell.length_b   1.000
_cell.length_c   1.000
_cell.angle_alpha   90.00
_cell.angle_beta   90.00
_cell.angle_gamma   90.00
#
_symmetry.space_group_name_H-M   'P 1'
#
loop_
_entity.id
_entity.type
_entity.pdbx_description
1 polymer ?
#
loop_
_entity_poly.entity_id
_entity_poly.type
_entity_poly.pdbx_seq_one_letter_code
_entity_poly.pdbx_strand_id
1 'polypeptide(L)'
;MTNSDKRSVLNHCEHIQELSKGHFNKETRNYSYSGTSIDYQKLILAILDHSSVFQLVHTLCLQSQVDLTEFSKSRNISESFLRRHLTCINQLLEKYRIQIKTAKGHIFIRGEETQIRYLIYLILWQSYRGVEWPFKGVDFHQVFLVIEKSFQLINQRPNKIKMMEWCFIVAITKLRADQENRIQKERLPSFTDQL
;
A
#
# COMPACT_ATOMS: atom_id res chain seq x y z
N MET A 1 -12.51 -8.59 19.65
CA MET A 1 -13.91 -8.13 19.46
C MET A 1 -13.90 -6.62 19.52
N THR A 2 -14.30 -5.95 18.44
CA THR A 2 -14.40 -4.47 18.40
C THR A 2 -15.63 -4.07 19.23
N ASN A 3 -15.41 -3.19 20.19
CA ASN A 3 -16.47 -2.62 21.05
C ASN A 3 -17.27 -1.55 20.25
N SER A 4 -17.71 -1.90 19.03
CA SER A 4 -18.43 -0.98 18.14
C SER A 4 -19.92 -1.01 18.49
N ASP A 5 -20.51 0.17 18.68
CA ASP A 5 -21.96 0.33 18.87
C ASP A 5 -22.73 -0.20 17.64
N LYS A 6 -23.88 -0.83 17.87
CA LYS A 6 -24.73 -1.41 16.83
C LYS A 6 -25.05 -0.42 15.69
N ARG A 7 -25.28 0.86 16.04
CA ARG A 7 -25.55 1.92 15.06
C ARG A 7 -24.34 2.19 14.15
N SER A 8 -23.14 2.20 14.73
CA SER A 8 -21.90 2.37 13.98
C SER A 8 -21.68 1.21 12.99
N VAL A 9 -21.95 -0.04 13.39
CA VAL A 9 -21.86 -1.20 12.51
C VAL A 9 -22.84 -1.10 11.33
N LEU A 10 -24.09 -0.69 11.59
CA LEU A 10 -25.09 -0.52 10.54
C LEU A 10 -24.68 0.56 9.55
N ASN A 11 -24.20 1.72 10.01
CA ASN A 11 -23.71 2.79 9.13
C ASN A 11 -22.55 2.31 8.25
N HIS A 12 -21.62 1.50 8.79
CA HIS A 12 -20.55 0.92 7.98
C HIS A 12 -21.07 -0.09 6.95
N CYS A 13 -22.07 -0.90 7.30
CA CYS A 13 -22.69 -1.82 6.35
C CYS A 13 -23.40 -1.07 5.21
N GLU A 14 -24.11 -0.01 5.50
CA GLU A 14 -24.75 0.85 4.49
C GLU A 14 -23.70 1.48 3.55
N HIS A 15 -22.63 2.00 4.11
CA HIS A 15 -21.54 2.56 3.31
C HIS A 15 -20.85 1.50 2.43
N ILE A 16 -20.60 0.29 2.94
CA ILE A 16 -20.07 -0.82 2.15
C ILE A 16 -21.05 -1.20 1.02
N GLN A 17 -22.34 -1.19 1.31
CA GLN A 17 -23.38 -1.46 0.31
C GLN A 17 -23.34 -0.47 -0.84
N GLU A 18 -23.20 0.81 -0.56
CA GLU A 18 -23.04 1.87 -1.58
C GLU A 18 -21.78 1.66 -2.42
N LEU A 19 -20.64 1.37 -1.79
CA LEU A 19 -19.37 1.17 -2.49
C LEU A 19 -19.32 -0.12 -3.31
N SER A 20 -20.11 -1.13 -2.94
CA SER A 20 -20.08 -2.47 -3.56
C SER A 20 -20.73 -2.54 -4.94
N LYS A 21 -21.39 -1.46 -5.39
CA LYS A 21 -22.09 -1.42 -6.68
C LYS A 21 -23.13 -2.56 -6.83
N GLY A 22 -23.79 -2.93 -5.75
CA GLY A 22 -24.82 -3.97 -5.74
C GLY A 22 -24.33 -5.40 -5.45
N HIS A 23 -23.03 -5.59 -5.20
CA HIS A 23 -22.49 -6.90 -4.85
C HIS A 23 -22.62 -7.24 -3.35
N PHE A 24 -22.79 -6.27 -2.47
CA PHE A 24 -23.02 -6.47 -1.05
C PHE A 24 -24.46 -6.10 -0.70
N ASN A 25 -25.27 -7.09 -0.32
CA ASN A 25 -26.69 -6.95 -0.15
C ASN A 25 -27.12 -7.35 1.25
N LYS A 26 -28.08 -6.60 1.78
CA LYS A 26 -28.74 -6.92 3.04
C LYS A 26 -29.90 -7.87 2.78
N GLU A 27 -29.85 -9.02 3.38
CA GLU A 27 -30.97 -9.95 3.50
C GLU A 27 -31.67 -9.75 4.84
N THR A 28 -32.77 -10.44 5.08
CA THR A 28 -33.65 -10.18 6.25
C THR A 28 -32.90 -10.12 7.60
N ARG A 29 -31.87 -10.97 7.79
CA ARG A 29 -31.04 -11.01 9.01
C ARG A 29 -29.56 -11.04 8.79
N ASN A 30 -29.09 -11.18 7.55
CA ASN A 30 -27.72 -11.38 7.17
C ASN A 30 -27.31 -10.39 6.07
N TYR A 31 -26.03 -10.34 5.78
CA TYR A 31 -25.46 -9.70 4.60
C TYR A 31 -24.85 -10.77 3.72
N SER A 32 -25.03 -10.67 2.42
CA SER A 32 -24.41 -11.54 1.41
C SER A 32 -23.56 -10.75 0.43
N TYR A 33 -22.55 -11.39 -0.12
CA TYR A 33 -21.70 -10.84 -1.16
C TYR A 33 -21.73 -11.73 -2.39
N SER A 34 -22.07 -11.17 -3.56
CA SER A 34 -22.25 -11.90 -4.81
C SER A 34 -21.26 -11.54 -5.93
N GLY A 35 -20.23 -10.73 -5.62
CA GLY A 35 -19.20 -10.31 -6.57
C GLY A 35 -18.11 -11.36 -6.82
N THR A 36 -17.34 -11.17 -7.89
CA THR A 36 -16.12 -11.93 -8.16
C THR A 36 -14.98 -11.54 -7.21
N SER A 37 -13.87 -12.28 -7.23
CA SER A 37 -12.65 -11.93 -6.48
C SER A 37 -12.10 -10.54 -6.88
N ILE A 38 -12.27 -10.15 -8.15
CA ILE A 38 -11.86 -8.83 -8.66
C ILE A 38 -12.77 -7.74 -8.09
N ASP A 39 -14.08 -7.96 -8.08
CA ASP A 39 -15.05 -7.01 -7.52
C ASP A 39 -14.84 -6.83 -6.01
N TYR A 40 -14.54 -7.93 -5.30
CA TYR A 40 -14.18 -7.89 -3.89
C TYR A 40 -12.92 -7.04 -3.65
N GLN A 41 -11.87 -7.24 -4.45
CA GLN A 41 -10.63 -6.46 -4.30
C GLN A 41 -10.84 -4.97 -4.63
N LYS A 42 -11.66 -4.66 -5.64
CA LYS A 42 -12.06 -3.27 -5.95
C LYS A 42 -12.84 -2.64 -4.80
N LEU A 43 -13.74 -3.40 -4.17
CA LEU A 43 -14.47 -2.94 -2.98
C LEU A 43 -13.52 -2.65 -1.82
N ILE A 44 -12.57 -3.54 -1.53
CA ILE A 44 -11.55 -3.31 -0.49
C ILE A 44 -10.76 -2.03 -0.79
N LEU A 45 -10.32 -1.84 -2.04
CA LEU A 45 -9.60 -0.61 -2.43
C LEU A 45 -10.47 0.64 -2.24
N ALA A 46 -11.74 0.59 -2.65
CA ALA A 46 -12.67 1.70 -2.44
C ALA A 46 -12.87 2.03 -0.94
N ILE A 47 -13.00 1.03 -0.08
CA ILE A 47 -13.09 1.23 1.38
C ILE A 47 -11.80 1.88 1.93
N LEU A 48 -10.63 1.40 1.50
CA LEU A 48 -9.34 1.95 1.91
C LEU A 48 -9.19 3.42 1.47
N ASP A 49 -9.62 3.75 0.26
CA ASP A 49 -9.57 5.12 -0.27
C ASP A 49 -10.44 6.12 0.49
N HIS A 50 -11.44 5.67 1.26
CA HIS A 50 -12.20 6.52 2.17
C HIS A 50 -11.47 6.76 3.50
N SER A 51 -10.40 6.04 3.79
CA SER A 51 -9.60 6.23 5.00
C SER A 51 -8.51 7.27 4.78
N SER A 52 -8.63 8.44 5.42
CA SER A 52 -7.60 9.50 5.37
C SER A 52 -6.25 9.01 5.89
N VAL A 53 -6.23 8.08 6.84
CA VAL A 53 -5.00 7.48 7.37
C VAL A 53 -4.36 6.58 6.33
N PHE A 54 -5.14 5.74 5.65
CA PHE A 54 -4.63 4.92 4.53
C PHE A 54 -4.08 5.81 3.42
N GLN A 55 -4.81 6.85 3.03
CA GLN A 55 -4.38 7.76 1.98
C GLN A 55 -3.07 8.48 2.33
N LEU A 56 -2.85 8.86 3.60
CA LEU A 56 -1.58 9.41 4.03
C LEU A 56 -0.44 8.40 3.87
N VAL A 57 -0.63 7.18 4.36
CA VAL A 57 0.37 6.09 4.23
C VAL A 57 0.62 5.74 2.76
N HIS A 58 -0.44 5.66 1.96
CA HIS A 58 -0.36 5.43 0.52
C HIS A 58 0.44 6.53 -0.20
N THR A 59 0.17 7.81 0.13
CA THR A 59 0.92 8.93 -0.43
C THR A 59 2.41 8.85 -0.05
N LEU A 60 2.71 8.49 1.21
CA LEU A 60 4.09 8.26 1.66
C LEU A 60 4.78 7.08 0.97
N CYS A 61 4.03 6.07 0.53
CA CYS A 61 4.59 4.98 -0.27
C CYS A 61 4.99 5.41 -1.69
N LEU A 62 4.30 6.41 -2.24
CA LEU A 62 4.53 6.89 -3.61
C LEU A 62 5.40 8.16 -3.67
N GLN A 63 5.51 8.90 -2.57
CA GLN A 63 6.28 10.14 -2.47
C GLN A 63 7.31 10.04 -1.35
N SER A 64 8.44 10.73 -1.49
CA SER A 64 9.50 10.72 -0.47
C SER A 64 9.07 11.43 0.82
N GLN A 65 8.19 12.42 0.71
CA GLN A 65 7.65 13.20 1.84
C GLN A 65 6.28 13.78 1.50
N VAL A 66 5.50 14.10 2.54
CA VAL A 66 4.17 14.71 2.44
C VAL A 66 4.11 15.92 3.38
N ASP A 67 3.64 17.06 2.89
CA ASP A 67 3.33 18.20 3.76
C ASP A 67 2.10 17.90 4.61
N LEU A 68 2.26 17.93 5.94
CA LEU A 68 1.21 17.57 6.88
C LEU A 68 0.06 18.57 6.86
N THR A 69 0.37 19.84 6.74
CA THR A 69 -0.64 20.92 6.78
C THR A 69 -1.47 20.92 5.49
N GLU A 70 -0.81 20.79 4.35
CA GLU A 70 -1.49 20.70 3.05
C GLU A 70 -2.37 19.44 2.99
N PHE A 71 -1.85 18.29 3.40
CA PHE A 71 -2.61 17.04 3.44
C PHE A 71 -3.82 17.14 4.36
N SER A 72 -3.64 17.69 5.57
CA SER A 72 -4.74 17.94 6.53
C SER A 72 -5.85 18.79 5.91
N LYS A 73 -5.48 19.92 5.30
CA LYS A 73 -6.43 20.85 4.65
C LYS A 73 -7.17 20.19 3.48
N SER A 74 -6.46 19.47 2.61
CA SER A 74 -7.05 18.84 1.44
C SER A 74 -8.07 17.75 1.79
N ARG A 75 -7.97 17.17 2.99
CA ARG A 75 -8.85 16.11 3.48
C ARG A 75 -9.83 16.56 4.56
N ASN A 76 -9.81 17.85 4.91
CA ASN A 76 -10.66 18.42 5.97
C ASN A 76 -10.57 17.67 7.30
N ILE A 77 -9.35 17.30 7.70
CA ILE A 77 -9.04 16.58 8.94
C ILE A 77 -8.00 17.36 9.75
N SER A 78 -7.98 17.16 11.09
CA SER A 78 -7.00 17.84 11.94
C SER A 78 -5.63 17.16 11.91
N GLU A 79 -4.56 17.94 12.00
CA GLU A 79 -3.20 17.37 12.14
C GLU A 79 -3.06 16.51 13.40
N SER A 80 -3.73 16.88 14.49
CA SER A 80 -3.72 16.10 15.74
C SER A 80 -4.33 14.70 15.56
N PHE A 81 -5.39 14.58 14.75
CA PHE A 81 -5.95 13.28 14.36
C PHE A 81 -4.90 12.43 13.63
N LEU A 82 -4.24 12.98 12.62
CA LEU A 82 -3.18 12.27 11.86
C LEU A 82 -2.03 11.87 12.77
N ARG A 83 -1.51 12.78 13.59
CA ARG A 83 -0.37 12.50 14.50
C ARG A 83 -0.68 11.35 15.46
N ARG A 84 -1.89 11.29 16.01
CA ARG A 84 -2.32 10.19 16.89
C ARG A 84 -2.30 8.85 16.15
N HIS A 85 -2.81 8.79 14.91
CA HIS A 85 -2.79 7.56 14.11
C HIS A 85 -1.38 7.16 13.71
N LEU A 86 -0.52 8.12 13.34
CA LEU A 86 0.89 7.86 13.06
C LEU A 86 1.63 7.27 14.27
N THR A 87 1.28 7.68 15.50
CA THR A 87 1.83 7.07 16.71
C THR A 87 1.47 5.58 16.79
N CYS A 88 0.21 5.23 16.55
CA CYS A 88 -0.22 3.82 16.54
C CYS A 88 0.48 3.02 15.42
N ILE A 89 0.61 3.61 14.23
CA ILE A 89 1.31 2.96 13.11
C ILE A 89 2.80 2.74 13.47
N ASN A 90 3.46 3.73 14.07
CA ASN A 90 4.86 3.62 14.47
C ASN A 90 5.09 2.49 15.49
N GLN A 91 4.15 2.26 16.41
CA GLN A 91 4.23 1.11 17.33
C GLN A 91 4.24 -0.23 16.57
N LEU A 92 3.47 -0.35 15.48
CA LEU A 92 3.47 -1.56 14.63
C LEU A 92 4.74 -1.70 13.80
N LEU A 93 5.35 -0.58 13.40
CA LEU A 93 6.53 -0.54 12.55
C LEU A 93 7.86 -0.71 13.32
N GLU A 94 7.84 -0.54 14.65
CA GLU A 94 9.03 -0.57 15.50
C GLU A 94 9.83 -1.86 15.33
N LYS A 95 9.17 -3.00 15.29
CA LYS A 95 9.81 -4.32 15.11
C LYS A 95 10.55 -4.47 13.77
N TYR A 96 10.19 -3.67 12.78
CA TYR A 96 10.85 -3.64 11.47
C TYR A 96 11.92 -2.54 11.38
N ARG A 97 12.19 -1.81 12.47
CA ARG A 97 13.10 -0.67 12.52
C ARG A 97 12.77 0.43 11.51
N ILE A 98 11.47 0.58 11.21
CA ILE A 98 10.91 1.62 10.35
C ILE A 98 10.15 2.60 11.24
N GLN A 99 10.22 3.88 10.91
CA GLN A 99 9.50 4.93 11.61
C GLN A 99 8.99 5.97 10.62
N ILE A 100 7.73 6.39 10.78
CA ILE A 100 7.19 7.57 10.10
C ILE A 100 7.50 8.78 10.99
N LYS A 101 8.34 9.70 10.49
CA LYS A 101 8.77 10.90 11.21
C LYS A 101 8.13 12.15 10.65
N THR A 102 7.99 13.14 11.52
CA THR A 102 7.61 14.50 11.15
C THR A 102 8.77 15.45 11.46
N ALA A 103 9.23 16.22 10.47
CA ALA A 103 10.19 17.28 10.67
C ALA A 103 9.88 18.46 9.73
N LYS A 104 9.96 19.68 10.23
CA LYS A 104 9.71 20.92 9.48
C LYS A 104 8.36 20.91 8.71
N GLY A 105 7.31 20.34 9.30
CA GLY A 105 5.99 20.24 8.69
C GLY A 105 5.80 19.09 7.71
N HIS A 106 6.86 18.38 7.33
CA HIS A 106 6.78 17.25 6.42
C HIS A 106 6.82 15.91 7.16
N ILE A 107 6.08 14.94 6.64
CA ILE A 107 6.05 13.55 7.08
C ILE A 107 6.84 12.73 6.07
N PHE A 108 7.66 11.80 6.55
CA PHE A 108 8.45 10.88 5.71
C PHE A 108 8.74 9.56 6.43
N ILE A 109 9.05 8.52 5.66
CA ILE A 109 9.42 7.20 6.19
C ILE A 109 10.94 7.17 6.40
N ARG A 110 11.38 6.71 7.57
CA ARG A 110 12.79 6.50 7.91
C ARG A 110 13.05 5.07 8.37
N GLY A 111 14.14 4.50 7.91
CA GLY A 111 14.57 3.14 8.23
C GLY A 111 15.62 2.65 7.26
N GLU A 112 15.90 1.37 7.29
CA GLU A 112 16.73 0.72 6.28
C GLU A 112 15.96 0.64 4.95
N GLU A 113 16.59 1.01 3.85
CA GLU A 113 15.92 1.15 2.55
C GLU A 113 15.30 -0.17 2.06
N THR A 114 15.94 -1.31 2.33
CA THR A 114 15.40 -2.64 1.99
C THR A 114 14.09 -2.91 2.73
N GLN A 115 14.04 -2.56 4.02
CA GLN A 115 12.84 -2.72 4.84
C GLN A 115 11.73 -1.75 4.40
N ILE A 116 12.09 -0.52 4.04
CA ILE A 116 11.13 0.47 3.51
C ILE A 116 10.51 -0.03 2.21
N ARG A 117 11.31 -0.53 1.25
CA ARG A 117 10.80 -1.09 -0.01
C ARG A 117 9.89 -2.28 0.22
N TYR A 118 10.23 -3.15 1.17
CA TYR A 118 9.39 -4.28 1.54
C TYR A 118 8.06 -3.84 2.16
N LEU A 119 8.09 -2.85 3.06
CA LEU A 119 6.87 -2.25 3.62
C LEU A 119 5.97 -1.65 2.52
N ILE A 120 6.56 -0.86 1.60
CA ILE A 120 5.83 -0.28 0.48
C ILE A 120 5.20 -1.38 -0.39
N TYR A 121 5.97 -2.43 -0.68
CA TYR A 121 5.46 -3.59 -1.42
C TYR A 121 4.26 -4.23 -0.70
N LEU A 122 4.36 -4.50 0.59
CA LEU A 122 3.27 -5.09 1.35
C LEU A 122 2.00 -4.23 1.31
N ILE A 123 2.14 -2.92 1.54
CA ILE A 123 1.00 -1.99 1.53
C ILE A 123 0.35 -1.94 0.14
N LEU A 124 1.14 -1.65 -0.90
CA LEU A 124 0.61 -1.48 -2.24
C LEU A 124 0.11 -2.80 -2.84
N TRP A 125 0.85 -3.91 -2.66
CA TRP A 125 0.40 -5.21 -3.16
C TRP A 125 -0.89 -5.68 -2.49
N GLN A 126 -1.01 -5.57 -1.17
CA GLN A 126 -2.23 -5.97 -0.46
C GLN A 126 -3.43 -5.10 -0.81
N SER A 127 -3.21 -3.81 -1.05
CA SER A 127 -4.28 -2.88 -1.41
C SER A 127 -4.78 -3.07 -2.84
N TYR A 128 -3.87 -3.27 -3.79
CA TYR A 128 -4.19 -3.29 -5.22
C TYR A 128 -4.34 -4.70 -5.80
N ARG A 129 -3.59 -5.69 -5.31
CA ARG A 129 -3.60 -7.08 -5.80
C ARG A 129 -3.52 -7.22 -7.33
N GLY A 130 -2.92 -6.26 -8.00
CA GLY A 130 -2.85 -6.22 -9.47
C GLY A 130 -4.16 -5.85 -10.18
N VAL A 131 -5.19 -5.39 -9.45
CA VAL A 131 -6.45 -4.88 -10.05
C VAL A 131 -6.23 -3.52 -10.67
N GLU A 132 -5.40 -2.68 -10.05
CA GLU A 132 -5.02 -1.36 -10.55
C GLU A 132 -3.52 -1.15 -10.42
N TRP A 133 -2.96 -0.24 -11.26
CA TRP A 133 -1.56 0.12 -11.25
C TRP A 133 -1.38 1.48 -10.55
N PRO A 134 -0.78 1.53 -9.33
CA PRO A 134 -0.72 2.79 -8.56
C PRO A 134 0.42 3.74 -8.98
N PHE A 135 1.36 3.31 -9.80
CA PHE A 135 2.60 4.03 -10.09
C PHE A 135 2.44 4.97 -11.30
N LYS A 136 2.01 6.20 -11.08
CA LYS A 136 1.77 7.18 -12.16
C LYS A 136 3.01 7.51 -13.00
N GLY A 137 4.21 7.42 -12.43
CA GLY A 137 5.49 7.74 -13.12
C GLY A 137 6.20 6.51 -13.70
N VAL A 138 5.62 5.32 -13.62
CA VAL A 138 6.23 4.07 -14.09
C VAL A 138 5.26 3.37 -15.03
N ASP A 139 5.67 3.21 -16.29
CA ASP A 139 4.84 2.55 -17.30
C ASP A 139 4.76 1.05 -17.02
N PHE A 140 3.54 0.55 -16.82
CA PHE A 140 3.28 -0.86 -16.53
C PHE A 140 3.76 -1.78 -17.66
N HIS A 141 3.50 -1.41 -18.90
CA HIS A 141 3.84 -2.28 -20.04
C HIS A 141 5.35 -2.45 -20.21
N GLN A 142 6.12 -1.38 -20.02
CA GLN A 142 7.58 -1.44 -20.05
C GLN A 142 8.12 -2.35 -18.94
N VAL A 143 7.61 -2.19 -17.71
CA VAL A 143 8.02 -3.04 -16.59
C VAL A 143 7.66 -4.50 -16.84
N PHE A 144 6.45 -4.77 -17.33
CA PHE A 144 6.00 -6.12 -17.64
C PHE A 144 6.90 -6.80 -18.68
N LEU A 145 7.22 -6.12 -19.77
CA LEU A 145 8.13 -6.65 -20.81
C LEU A 145 9.52 -6.97 -20.29
N VAL A 146 10.07 -6.13 -19.40
CA VAL A 146 11.39 -6.39 -18.78
C VAL A 146 11.32 -7.65 -17.92
N ILE A 147 10.30 -7.80 -17.10
CA ILE A 147 10.12 -8.98 -16.24
C ILE A 147 9.89 -10.23 -17.08
N GLU A 148 9.04 -10.17 -18.08
CA GLU A 148 8.78 -11.30 -18.99
C GLU A 148 10.07 -11.80 -19.67
N LYS A 149 10.86 -10.90 -20.25
CA LYS A 149 12.17 -11.24 -20.84
C LYS A 149 13.13 -11.83 -19.82
N SER A 150 13.15 -11.30 -18.60
CA SER A 150 14.02 -11.82 -17.53
C SER A 150 13.67 -13.27 -17.17
N PHE A 151 12.38 -13.60 -17.09
CA PHE A 151 11.95 -14.98 -16.84
C PHE A 151 12.22 -15.90 -18.02
N GLN A 152 12.10 -15.42 -19.26
CA GLN A 152 12.46 -16.19 -20.46
C GLN A 152 13.96 -16.55 -20.45
N LEU A 153 14.85 -15.63 -20.07
CA LEU A 153 16.29 -15.86 -19.99
C LEU A 153 16.68 -16.98 -19.02
N ILE A 154 15.91 -17.17 -17.96
CA ILE A 154 16.14 -18.24 -16.96
C ILE A 154 15.24 -19.45 -17.18
N ASN A 155 14.59 -19.57 -18.36
CA ASN A 155 13.66 -20.65 -18.71
C ASN A 155 12.55 -20.90 -17.68
N GLN A 156 12.06 -19.84 -17.00
CA GLN A 156 10.95 -19.92 -16.07
C GLN A 156 9.67 -19.31 -16.65
N ARG A 157 8.51 -19.90 -16.29
CA ARG A 157 7.19 -19.42 -16.69
C ARG A 157 6.35 -19.15 -15.45
N PRO A 158 6.47 -17.99 -14.82
CA PRO A 158 5.68 -17.64 -13.66
C PRO A 158 4.19 -17.48 -14.05
N ASN A 159 3.29 -17.73 -13.10
CA ASN A 159 1.88 -17.41 -13.30
C ASN A 159 1.67 -15.88 -13.30
N LYS A 160 0.46 -15.44 -13.72
CA LYS A 160 0.12 -14.02 -13.81
C LYS A 160 0.28 -13.26 -12.48
N ILE A 161 -0.08 -13.87 -11.36
CA ILE A 161 0.04 -13.25 -10.03
C ILE A 161 1.51 -12.97 -9.73
N LYS A 162 2.38 -13.95 -9.95
CA LYS A 162 3.82 -13.82 -9.72
C LYS A 162 4.45 -12.77 -10.62
N MET A 163 4.02 -12.71 -11.88
CA MET A 163 4.44 -11.65 -12.81
C MET A 163 4.07 -10.26 -12.27
N MET A 164 2.84 -10.07 -11.81
CA MET A 164 2.38 -8.82 -11.24
C MET A 164 3.13 -8.44 -9.97
N GLU A 165 3.41 -9.39 -9.07
CA GLU A 165 4.23 -9.15 -7.87
C GLU A 165 5.61 -8.59 -8.25
N TRP A 166 6.29 -9.20 -9.22
CA TRP A 166 7.58 -8.71 -9.70
C TRP A 166 7.49 -7.32 -10.34
N CYS A 167 6.41 -7.05 -11.09
CA CYS A 167 6.17 -5.72 -11.64
C CYS A 167 6.08 -4.66 -10.51
N PHE A 168 5.37 -4.95 -9.42
CA PHE A 168 5.30 -4.06 -8.26
C PHE A 168 6.68 -3.85 -7.62
N ILE A 169 7.45 -4.91 -7.41
CA ILE A 169 8.81 -4.84 -6.83
C ILE A 169 9.73 -3.96 -7.69
N VAL A 170 9.72 -4.14 -9.01
CA VAL A 170 10.53 -3.34 -9.94
C VAL A 170 10.07 -1.89 -9.97
N ALA A 171 8.75 -1.65 -9.99
CA ALA A 171 8.20 -0.30 -9.98
C ALA A 171 8.56 0.46 -8.69
N ILE A 172 8.48 -0.20 -7.53
CA ILE A 172 8.90 0.38 -6.24
C ILE A 172 10.40 0.67 -6.26
N THR A 173 11.20 -0.25 -6.79
CA THR A 173 12.66 -0.09 -6.88
C THR A 173 13.02 1.13 -7.74
N LYS A 174 12.37 1.27 -8.90
CA LYS A 174 12.55 2.43 -9.78
C LYS A 174 12.10 3.73 -9.08
N LEU A 175 10.89 3.75 -8.53
CA LEU A 175 10.33 4.90 -7.82
C LEU A 175 11.27 5.40 -6.71
N ARG A 176 11.77 4.49 -5.87
CA ARG A 176 12.68 4.80 -4.78
C ARG A 176 14.04 5.28 -5.27
N ALA A 177 14.54 4.72 -6.38
CA ALA A 177 15.78 5.17 -7.00
C ALA A 177 15.65 6.58 -7.59
N ASP A 178 14.53 6.89 -8.26
CA ASP A 178 14.22 8.21 -8.80
C ASP A 178 14.08 9.28 -7.68
N GLN A 179 13.72 8.86 -6.47
CA GLN A 179 13.69 9.69 -5.25
C GLN A 179 15.03 9.75 -4.52
N GLU A 180 16.13 9.35 -5.14
CA GLU A 180 17.50 9.30 -4.59
C GLU A 180 17.69 8.37 -3.36
N ASN A 181 16.71 7.52 -3.07
CA ASN A 181 16.82 6.53 -2.00
C ASN A 181 17.52 5.27 -2.50
N ARG A 182 18.82 5.15 -2.24
CA ARG A 182 19.67 4.04 -2.69
C ARG A 182 19.94 3.05 -1.57
N ILE A 183 19.97 1.76 -1.89
CA ILE A 183 20.45 0.73 -0.98
C ILE A 183 21.97 0.89 -0.83
N GLN A 184 22.46 1.05 0.40
CA GLN A 184 23.89 1.14 0.68
C GLN A 184 24.54 -0.23 0.47
N LYS A 185 25.60 -0.27 -0.36
CA LYS A 185 26.31 -1.50 -0.74
C LYS A 185 26.94 -2.27 0.43
N GLU A 186 27.24 -1.61 1.54
CA GLU A 186 27.99 -2.17 2.69
C GLU A 186 27.26 -3.29 3.45
N ARG A 187 26.03 -3.63 3.07
CA ARG A 187 25.20 -4.64 3.75
C ARG A 187 24.64 -5.75 2.89
N LEU A 188 25.08 -5.87 1.65
CA LEU A 188 24.78 -7.07 0.87
C LEU A 188 25.74 -8.17 1.38
N PRO A 189 25.23 -9.28 1.96
CA PRO A 189 26.10 -10.42 2.26
C PRO A 189 26.78 -10.84 0.97
N SER A 190 28.12 -10.91 1.00
CA SER A 190 28.86 -11.47 -0.13
C SER A 190 28.45 -12.93 -0.25
N PHE A 191 27.97 -13.33 -1.42
CA PHE A 191 27.65 -14.74 -1.71
C PHE A 191 28.87 -15.65 -1.63
N THR A 192 30.06 -15.11 -1.39
CA THR A 192 31.34 -15.82 -1.29
C THR A 192 31.65 -16.36 0.11
N ASP A 193 30.91 -16.01 1.15
CA ASP A 193 31.19 -16.44 2.51
C ASP A 193 30.44 -17.72 2.95
N GLN A 194 29.82 -18.45 1.99
CA GLN A 194 29.07 -19.69 2.26
C GLN A 194 29.47 -20.86 1.35
N LEU A 195 30.73 -20.89 0.84
CA LEU A 195 31.28 -22.07 0.17
C LEU A 195 32.42 -22.66 0.95
#